data_88bbf8a930aca3b33ffed56ae9b750cb
#
_entry.id   88bbf8a930aca3b33ffed56ae9b750cb
#
_cell.length_a   1.000
_cell.length_b   1.000
_cell.length_c   1.000
_cell.angle_alpha   90.00
_cell.angle_beta   90.00
_cell.angle_gamma   90.00
#
_symmetry.space_group_name_H-M   'P 1'
#
loop_
_entity.id
_entity.type
_entity.pdbx_description
1 polymer ?
#
loop_
_entity_poly.entity_id
_entity_poly.type
_entity_poly.pdbx_seq_one_letter_code
_entity_poly.pdbx_strand_id
1 'polypeptide(L)'
;MKMWKKLAACVLAAAMALTLLTACGGGGGGSTGGGSGSNSVVRDKTKEDQAISSVQEYAANHGVTLEKSDAVSNAAAAGLPDVVRALDIQRGAASGDYMAVFSSATTAMGNSLYSQKKAGVPACFAYKEADFTKDTIVRTLNAYSGSIMDQLTNAKISPETVGAAVTVKDGYVYIVYIIAN
;
A
#
# COMPACT_ATOMS: atom_id res chain seq x y z
N MET A 1 18.14 1.16 -16.89
CA MET A 1 17.67 2.49 -16.42
C MET A 1 16.22 2.87 -16.77
N LYS A 2 15.45 2.10 -17.56
CA LYS A 2 14.04 2.44 -17.92
C LYS A 2 12.98 1.95 -16.91
N MET A 3 13.29 0.96 -16.07
CA MET A 3 12.33 0.41 -15.11
C MET A 3 12.11 1.29 -13.86
N TRP A 4 13.14 2.01 -13.44
CA TRP A 4 13.06 2.88 -12.25
C TRP A 4 12.11 4.08 -12.40
N LYS A 5 11.99 4.62 -13.62
CA LYS A 5 11.06 5.74 -13.90
C LYS A 5 9.58 5.33 -13.86
N LYS A 6 9.27 4.04 -14.05
CA LYS A 6 7.90 3.52 -14.00
C LYS A 6 7.44 3.25 -12.55
N LEU A 7 8.36 2.90 -11.65
CA LEU A 7 8.05 2.71 -10.22
C LEU A 7 7.73 4.03 -9.51
N ALA A 8 8.40 5.13 -9.88
CA ALA A 8 8.13 6.44 -9.30
C ALA A 8 6.70 6.94 -9.57
N ALA A 9 6.08 6.52 -10.69
CA ALA A 9 4.71 6.91 -11.02
C ALA A 9 3.67 6.28 -10.08
N CYS A 10 3.94 5.13 -9.48
CA CYS A 10 3.02 4.45 -8.57
C CYS A 10 2.83 5.17 -7.24
N VAL A 11 3.90 5.76 -6.71
CA VAL A 11 3.85 6.48 -5.41
C VAL A 11 3.14 7.82 -5.56
N LEU A 12 3.31 8.49 -6.70
CA LEU A 12 2.66 9.79 -6.97
C LEU A 12 1.15 9.69 -7.17
N ALA A 13 0.66 8.58 -7.72
CA ALA A 13 -0.78 8.38 -7.92
C ALA A 13 -1.54 8.14 -6.61
N ALA A 14 -0.90 7.53 -5.62
CA ALA A 14 -1.51 7.28 -4.30
C ALA A 14 -1.76 8.58 -3.51
N ALA A 15 -0.91 9.59 -3.68
CA ALA A 15 -1.02 10.86 -2.98
C ALA A 15 -2.27 11.67 -3.37
N MET A 16 -2.68 11.59 -4.63
CA MET A 16 -3.81 12.39 -5.13
C MET A 16 -5.18 11.82 -4.74
N ALA A 17 -5.28 10.51 -4.50
CA ALA A 17 -6.55 9.87 -4.18
C ALA A 17 -6.98 10.08 -2.71
N LEU A 18 -6.03 10.20 -1.79
CA LEU A 18 -6.33 10.35 -0.35
C LEU A 18 -6.74 11.77 0.06
N THR A 19 -6.33 12.80 -0.68
CA THR A 19 -6.71 14.19 -0.39
C THR A 19 -8.16 14.52 -0.78
N LEU A 20 -8.78 13.70 -1.65
CA LEU A 20 -10.18 13.90 -2.06
C LEU A 20 -11.20 13.30 -1.06
N LEU A 21 -10.77 12.41 -0.18
CA LEU A 21 -11.67 11.73 0.78
C LEU A 21 -11.97 12.58 2.04
N THR A 22 -11.22 13.65 2.28
CA THR A 22 -11.47 14.53 3.44
C THR A 22 -12.51 15.62 3.17
N ALA A 23 -12.97 15.78 1.90
CA ALA A 23 -13.81 16.91 1.50
C ALA A 23 -15.28 16.58 1.20
N CYS A 24 -15.73 15.32 1.26
CA CYS A 24 -17.11 14.99 0.95
C CYS A 24 -17.78 14.22 2.09
N GLY A 25 -18.28 14.97 3.06
CA GLY A 25 -19.32 14.51 3.97
C GLY A 25 -20.66 14.56 3.24
N GLY A 26 -21.37 13.43 3.17
CA GLY A 26 -22.78 13.44 2.82
C GLY A 26 -23.26 12.26 1.99
N GLY A 27 -23.89 11.31 2.66
CA GLY A 27 -25.17 10.72 2.29
C GLY A 27 -25.29 9.70 1.15
N GLY A 28 -25.75 8.53 1.48
CA GLY A 28 -26.73 7.85 0.66
C GLY A 28 -26.29 6.61 -0.11
N GLY A 29 -26.74 5.48 0.34
CA GLY A 29 -26.84 4.13 -0.16
C GLY A 29 -26.94 3.92 -1.67
N GLY A 30 -26.47 2.76 -2.06
CA GLY A 30 -26.65 2.22 -3.41
C GLY A 30 -25.80 1.00 -3.63
N SER A 31 -26.28 -0.15 -3.16
CA SER A 31 -25.81 -1.46 -3.57
C SER A 31 -26.13 -1.65 -5.06
N THR A 32 -25.12 -1.83 -5.91
CA THR A 32 -25.32 -2.52 -7.17
C THR A 32 -24.12 -3.43 -7.42
N GLY A 33 -24.43 -4.72 -7.43
CA GLY A 33 -23.50 -5.79 -7.68
C GLY A 33 -22.89 -5.73 -9.07
N GLY A 34 -21.59 -5.78 -9.10
CA GLY A 34 -20.78 -6.18 -10.23
C GLY A 34 -19.94 -7.36 -9.76
N GLY A 35 -20.33 -8.56 -10.20
CA GLY A 35 -19.66 -9.79 -9.87
C GLY A 35 -18.20 -9.74 -10.33
N SER A 36 -17.29 -9.52 -9.39
CA SER A 36 -15.89 -9.75 -9.58
C SER A 36 -15.55 -11.02 -8.84
N GLY A 37 -15.12 -12.03 -9.57
CA GLY A 37 -14.67 -13.28 -8.98
C GLY A 37 -13.77 -13.00 -7.79
N SER A 38 -14.14 -13.51 -6.63
CA SER A 38 -13.42 -13.43 -5.38
C SER A 38 -12.08 -14.17 -5.53
N ASN A 39 -11.08 -13.53 -6.09
CA ASN A 39 -9.71 -13.96 -5.98
C ASN A 39 -9.27 -13.61 -4.55
N SER A 40 -9.62 -14.48 -3.61
CA SER A 40 -9.09 -14.39 -2.25
C SER A 40 -7.57 -14.59 -2.32
N VAL A 41 -6.86 -13.50 -2.20
CA VAL A 41 -5.39 -13.52 -2.14
C VAL A 41 -4.99 -14.02 -0.76
N VAL A 42 -4.24 -15.11 -0.71
CA VAL A 42 -3.75 -15.68 0.56
C VAL A 42 -2.59 -14.82 1.06
N ARG A 43 -2.70 -14.33 2.29
CA ARG A 43 -1.67 -13.52 2.94
C ARG A 43 -0.53 -14.38 3.47
N ASP A 44 0.70 -13.96 3.25
CA ASP A 44 1.90 -14.54 3.84
C ASP A 44 2.30 -13.76 5.10
N LYS A 45 1.90 -14.27 6.26
CA LYS A 45 2.13 -13.61 7.56
C LYS A 45 3.60 -13.48 7.92
N THR A 46 4.43 -14.45 7.53
CA THR A 46 5.87 -14.38 7.79
C THR A 46 6.52 -13.24 7.01
N LYS A 47 6.15 -13.08 5.74
CA LYS A 47 6.63 -11.98 4.91
C LYS A 47 6.02 -10.63 5.34
N GLU A 48 4.81 -10.61 5.90
CA GLU A 48 4.24 -9.40 6.50
C GLU A 48 5.08 -8.91 7.69
N ASP A 49 5.47 -9.79 8.60
CA ASP A 49 6.31 -9.43 9.74
C ASP A 49 7.69 -8.92 9.29
N GLN A 50 8.27 -9.54 8.27
CA GLN A 50 9.51 -9.06 7.66
C GLN A 50 9.34 -7.67 7.03
N ALA A 51 8.25 -7.44 6.30
CA ALA A 51 7.94 -6.14 5.70
C ALA A 51 7.76 -5.07 6.78
N ILE A 52 6.96 -5.35 7.82
CA ILE A 52 6.72 -4.43 8.95
C ILE A 52 8.04 -4.07 9.63
N SER A 53 8.88 -5.06 9.96
CA SER A 53 10.17 -4.81 10.62
C SER A 53 11.12 -3.97 9.75
N SER A 54 11.06 -4.12 8.43
CA SER A 54 11.84 -3.30 7.50
C SER A 54 11.36 -1.85 7.47
N VAL A 55 10.04 -1.62 7.51
CA VAL A 55 9.46 -0.27 7.57
C VAL A 55 9.77 0.39 8.92
N GLN A 56 9.72 -0.36 10.03
CA GLN A 56 10.10 0.14 11.36
C GLN A 56 11.56 0.57 11.42
N GLU A 57 12.48 -0.22 10.84
CA GLU A 57 13.90 0.15 10.75
C GLU A 57 14.10 1.39 9.89
N TYR A 58 13.44 1.45 8.73
CA TYR A 58 13.45 2.64 7.89
C TYR A 58 12.99 3.88 8.66
N ALA A 59 11.87 3.80 9.37
CA ALA A 59 11.32 4.90 10.14
C ALA A 59 12.25 5.33 11.28
N ALA A 60 12.85 4.37 11.99
CA ALA A 60 13.81 4.63 13.05
C ALA A 60 15.03 5.40 12.56
N ASN A 61 15.53 5.10 11.35
CA ASN A 61 16.61 5.83 10.71
C ASN A 61 16.25 7.29 10.37
N HIS A 62 14.94 7.61 10.36
CA HIS A 62 14.41 8.97 10.18
C HIS A 62 13.88 9.59 11.48
N GLY A 63 14.21 8.99 12.64
CA GLY A 63 13.81 9.50 13.95
C GLY A 63 12.34 9.26 14.32
N VAL A 64 11.66 8.35 13.61
CA VAL A 64 10.25 8.00 13.85
C VAL A 64 10.17 6.57 14.41
N THR A 65 9.42 6.40 15.50
CA THR A 65 9.10 5.08 16.05
C THR A 65 7.70 4.69 15.61
N LEU A 66 7.58 3.51 14.99
CA LEU A 66 6.30 2.97 14.54
C LEU A 66 5.96 1.69 15.30
N GLU A 67 4.73 1.59 15.79
CA GLU A 67 4.21 0.36 16.39
C GLU A 67 3.50 -0.51 15.33
N LYS A 68 3.67 -1.83 15.43
CA LYS A 68 2.91 -2.76 14.59
C LYS A 68 1.42 -2.69 14.93
N SER A 69 0.57 -2.59 13.91
CA SER A 69 -0.88 -2.56 14.07
C SER A 69 -1.58 -3.58 13.16
N ASP A 70 -2.25 -4.55 13.78
CA ASP A 70 -3.07 -5.52 13.04
C ASP A 70 -4.26 -4.85 12.34
N ALA A 71 -4.81 -3.80 12.95
CA ALA A 71 -5.88 -3.00 12.36
C ALA A 71 -5.42 -2.35 11.04
N VAL A 72 -4.23 -1.76 11.03
CA VAL A 72 -3.62 -1.16 9.83
C VAL A 72 -3.22 -2.25 8.82
N SER A 73 -2.76 -3.42 9.28
CA SER A 73 -2.49 -4.57 8.40
C SER A 73 -3.76 -5.09 7.71
N ASN A 74 -4.89 -5.07 8.40
CA ASN A 74 -6.18 -5.45 7.81
C ASN A 74 -6.65 -4.39 6.79
N ALA A 75 -6.37 -3.11 7.03
CA ALA A 75 -6.64 -2.07 6.03
C ALA A 75 -5.77 -2.25 4.78
N ALA A 76 -4.49 -2.59 4.93
CA ALA A 76 -3.61 -2.92 3.81
C ALA A 76 -4.13 -4.14 3.03
N ALA A 77 -4.63 -5.15 3.74
CA ALA A 77 -5.19 -6.36 3.13
C ALA A 77 -6.46 -6.09 2.30
N ALA A 78 -7.25 -5.09 2.66
CA ALA A 78 -8.46 -4.73 1.91
C ALA A 78 -8.16 -4.28 0.47
N GLY A 79 -7.01 -3.66 0.23
CA GLY A 79 -6.57 -3.24 -1.11
C GLY A 79 -5.67 -4.25 -1.82
N LEU A 80 -5.16 -5.27 -1.13
CA LEU A 80 -4.13 -6.16 -1.66
C LEU A 80 -4.52 -6.85 -2.98
N PRO A 81 -5.73 -7.39 -3.19
CA PRO A 81 -6.09 -8.04 -4.44
C PRO A 81 -6.00 -7.10 -5.65
N ASP A 82 -6.48 -5.87 -5.51
CA ASP A 82 -6.44 -4.87 -6.56
C ASP A 82 -5.01 -4.35 -6.77
N VAL A 83 -4.19 -4.23 -5.71
CA VAL A 83 -2.76 -3.89 -5.84
C VAL A 83 -2.02 -4.96 -6.63
N VAL A 84 -2.24 -6.24 -6.35
CA VAL A 84 -1.66 -7.34 -7.13
C VAL A 84 -2.01 -7.19 -8.61
N ARG A 85 -3.29 -6.99 -8.91
CA ARG A 85 -3.76 -6.80 -10.28
C ARG A 85 -3.15 -5.55 -10.95
N ALA A 86 -3.12 -4.42 -10.25
CA ALA A 86 -2.53 -3.19 -10.78
C ALA A 86 -1.04 -3.36 -11.11
N LEU A 87 -0.28 -3.96 -10.19
CA LEU A 87 1.15 -4.21 -10.41
C LEU A 87 1.41 -5.26 -11.50
N ASP A 88 0.51 -6.24 -11.69
CA ASP A 88 0.56 -7.18 -12.82
C ASP A 88 0.32 -6.46 -14.15
N ILE A 89 -0.65 -5.54 -14.22
CA ILE A 89 -0.88 -4.70 -15.40
C ILE A 89 0.37 -3.85 -15.69
N GLN A 90 0.94 -3.22 -14.69
CA GLN A 90 2.15 -2.40 -14.84
C GLN A 90 3.36 -3.20 -15.36
N ARG A 91 3.50 -4.46 -14.94
CA ARG A 91 4.55 -5.36 -15.40
C ARG A 91 4.27 -5.97 -16.78
N GLY A 92 3.08 -5.79 -17.32
CA GLY A 92 2.63 -6.45 -18.56
C GLY A 92 2.22 -7.91 -18.38
N ALA A 93 2.01 -8.36 -17.13
CA ALA A 93 1.55 -9.72 -16.81
C ALA A 93 0.03 -9.85 -16.82
N ALA A 94 -0.71 -8.73 -16.85
CA ALA A 94 -2.15 -8.69 -16.99
C ALA A 94 -2.57 -7.53 -17.90
N SER A 95 -3.81 -7.59 -18.41
CA SER A 95 -4.42 -6.51 -19.18
C SER A 95 -5.41 -5.72 -18.32
N GLY A 96 -5.58 -4.43 -18.61
CA GLY A 96 -6.54 -3.57 -17.94
C GLY A 96 -6.06 -2.14 -17.77
N ASP A 97 -6.91 -1.33 -17.14
CA ASP A 97 -6.58 0.04 -16.76
C ASP A 97 -5.93 0.03 -15.37
N TYR A 98 -4.62 0.28 -15.34
CA TYR A 98 -3.84 0.37 -14.11
C TYR A 98 -4.42 1.41 -13.14
N MET A 99 -4.78 2.61 -13.62
CA MET A 99 -5.23 3.70 -12.77
C MET A 99 -6.58 3.39 -12.13
N ALA A 100 -7.51 2.78 -12.88
CA ALA A 100 -8.81 2.39 -12.36
C ALA A 100 -8.67 1.32 -11.26
N VAL A 101 -7.84 0.29 -11.49
CA VAL A 101 -7.63 -0.78 -10.51
C VAL A 101 -6.89 -0.26 -9.28
N PHE A 102 -5.88 0.57 -9.46
CA PHE A 102 -5.13 1.15 -8.35
C PHE A 102 -5.99 2.10 -7.51
N SER A 103 -6.88 2.87 -8.14
CA SER A 103 -7.86 3.72 -7.44
C SER A 103 -8.84 2.89 -6.61
N SER A 104 -9.28 1.74 -7.12
CA SER A 104 -10.11 0.78 -6.34
C SER A 104 -9.37 0.31 -5.08
N ALA A 105 -8.10 -0.09 -5.22
CA ALA A 105 -7.28 -0.53 -4.10
C ALA A 105 -7.14 0.55 -3.02
N THR A 106 -6.82 1.79 -3.42
CA THR A 106 -6.65 2.91 -2.49
C THR A 106 -7.95 3.28 -1.80
N THR A 107 -9.08 3.20 -2.50
CA THR A 107 -10.42 3.41 -1.93
C THR A 107 -10.76 2.35 -0.88
N ALA A 108 -10.48 1.08 -1.15
CA ALA A 108 -10.74 -0.01 -0.21
C ALA A 108 -9.89 0.16 1.09
N MET A 109 -8.60 0.50 0.94
CA MET A 109 -7.72 0.79 2.07
C MET A 109 -8.19 2.00 2.87
N GLY A 110 -8.53 3.10 2.19
CA GLY A 110 -9.02 4.34 2.80
C GLY A 110 -10.30 4.12 3.60
N ASN A 111 -11.28 3.39 3.05
CA ASN A 111 -12.53 3.06 3.74
C ASN A 111 -12.27 2.21 4.99
N SER A 112 -11.34 1.25 4.90
CA SER A 112 -10.96 0.41 6.04
C SER A 112 -10.28 1.23 7.15
N LEU A 113 -9.37 2.15 6.83
CA LEU A 113 -8.75 3.06 7.80
C LEU A 113 -9.78 4.00 8.42
N TYR A 114 -10.66 4.60 7.59
CA TYR A 114 -11.69 5.50 8.05
C TYR A 114 -12.64 4.85 9.05
N SER A 115 -13.05 3.60 8.82
CA SER A 115 -13.88 2.85 9.76
C SER A 115 -13.23 2.67 11.13
N GLN A 116 -11.90 2.72 11.19
CA GLN A 116 -11.07 2.62 12.39
C GLN A 116 -10.68 4.00 12.97
N LYS A 117 -11.19 5.09 12.40
CA LYS A 117 -10.82 6.50 12.72
C LYS A 117 -9.31 6.75 12.58
N LYS A 118 -8.68 6.11 11.61
CA LYS A 118 -7.26 6.27 11.27
C LYS A 118 -7.10 6.93 9.92
N ALA A 119 -6.01 7.66 9.76
CA ALA A 119 -5.54 8.16 8.49
C ALA A 119 -4.14 7.59 8.22
N GLY A 120 -3.82 7.31 6.96
CA GLY A 120 -2.53 6.71 6.65
C GLY A 120 -2.14 6.87 5.18
N VAL A 121 -0.87 6.67 4.92
CA VAL A 121 -0.28 6.69 3.58
C VAL A 121 0.09 5.27 3.18
N PRO A 122 -0.52 4.72 2.12
CA PRO A 122 -0.15 3.42 1.59
C PRO A 122 1.04 3.52 0.65
N ALA A 123 1.87 2.48 0.63
CA ALA A 123 2.83 2.26 -0.43
C ALA A 123 2.81 0.79 -0.86
N CYS A 124 3.00 0.56 -2.16
CA CYS A 124 2.81 -0.73 -2.78
C CYS A 124 4.02 -1.08 -3.65
N PHE A 125 4.53 -2.30 -3.50
CA PHE A 125 5.68 -2.79 -4.28
C PHE A 125 5.49 -4.25 -4.70
N ALA A 126 6.17 -4.61 -5.78
CA ALA A 126 6.37 -6.00 -6.17
C ALA A 126 7.87 -6.27 -6.28
N TYR A 127 8.33 -7.34 -5.65
CA TYR A 127 9.70 -7.84 -5.72
C TYR A 127 9.70 -9.23 -6.35
N LYS A 128 10.76 -9.60 -7.05
CA LYS A 128 11.01 -11.02 -7.27
C LYS A 128 11.19 -11.69 -5.91
N GLU A 129 10.69 -12.90 -5.75
CA GLU A 129 10.75 -13.57 -4.44
C GLU A 129 12.20 -13.75 -3.96
N ALA A 130 13.13 -13.99 -4.86
CA ALA A 130 14.56 -14.09 -4.54
C ALA A 130 15.18 -12.77 -4.04
N ASP A 131 14.59 -11.63 -4.41
CA ASP A 131 15.06 -10.30 -4.04
C ASP A 131 14.34 -9.75 -2.80
N PHE A 132 13.39 -10.51 -2.24
CA PHE A 132 12.62 -10.10 -1.08
C PHE A 132 13.43 -10.28 0.19
N THR A 133 14.29 -9.30 0.49
CA THR A 133 15.12 -9.26 1.69
C THR A 133 14.89 -7.94 2.43
N LYS A 134 15.19 -7.93 3.74
CA LYS A 134 15.09 -6.74 4.57
C LYS A 134 15.88 -5.57 3.96
N ASP A 135 17.12 -5.82 3.56
CA ASP A 135 17.98 -4.80 2.95
C ASP A 135 17.41 -4.22 1.66
N THR A 136 16.81 -5.09 0.82
CA THR A 136 16.18 -4.64 -0.42
C THR A 136 14.96 -3.77 -0.14
N ILE A 137 14.15 -4.13 0.86
CA ILE A 137 12.99 -3.35 1.28
C ILE A 137 13.43 -1.99 1.81
N VAL A 138 14.37 -1.95 2.77
CA VAL A 138 14.87 -0.70 3.36
C VAL A 138 15.51 0.20 2.30
N ARG A 139 16.29 -0.37 1.37
CA ARG A 139 16.88 0.39 0.25
C ARG A 139 15.82 0.97 -0.68
N THR A 140 14.75 0.21 -0.98
CA THR A 140 13.63 0.71 -1.78
C THR A 140 12.93 1.85 -1.04
N LEU A 141 12.65 1.69 0.25
CA LEU A 141 12.05 2.73 1.08
C LEU A 141 12.89 4.00 1.09
N ASN A 142 14.20 3.89 1.26
CA ASN A 142 15.12 5.04 1.22
C ASN A 142 15.13 5.73 -0.16
N ALA A 143 15.01 4.98 -1.25
CA ALA A 143 14.92 5.56 -2.59
C ALA A 143 13.62 6.38 -2.81
N TYR A 144 12.58 6.11 -2.02
CA TYR A 144 11.29 6.80 -2.05
C TYR A 144 10.99 7.59 -0.76
N SER A 145 11.98 7.75 0.13
CA SER A 145 11.79 8.33 1.47
C SER A 145 11.17 9.73 1.43
N GLY A 146 11.66 10.60 0.56
CA GLY A 146 11.11 11.95 0.41
C GLY A 146 9.61 11.91 0.08
N SER A 147 9.22 11.03 -0.86
CA SER A 147 7.82 10.90 -1.25
C SER A 147 6.91 10.41 -0.12
N ILE A 148 7.33 9.44 0.69
CA ILE A 148 6.50 8.91 1.79
C ILE A 148 6.40 9.92 2.93
N MET A 149 7.51 10.49 3.36
CA MET A 149 7.53 11.48 4.44
C MET A 149 6.82 12.77 4.05
N ASP A 150 6.99 13.22 2.80
CA ASP A 150 6.28 14.38 2.26
C ASP A 150 4.75 14.15 2.22
N GLN A 151 4.32 12.94 1.86
CA GLN A 151 2.89 12.60 1.85
C GLN A 151 2.30 12.62 3.26
N LEU A 152 2.99 12.05 4.26
CA LEU A 152 2.57 12.10 5.66
C LEU A 152 2.48 13.55 6.15
N THR A 153 3.49 14.36 5.85
CA THR A 153 3.54 15.77 6.22
C THR A 153 2.41 16.57 5.55
N ASN A 154 2.22 16.41 4.25
CA ASN A 154 1.18 17.10 3.49
C ASN A 154 -0.22 16.69 3.93
N ALA A 155 -0.41 15.42 4.30
CA ALA A 155 -1.67 14.92 4.84
C ALA A 155 -1.86 15.26 6.33
N LYS A 156 -0.88 15.91 6.99
CA LYS A 156 -0.87 16.20 8.43
C LYS A 156 -1.07 14.95 9.29
N ILE A 157 -0.49 13.84 8.87
CA ILE A 157 -0.53 12.56 9.59
C ILE A 157 0.73 12.47 10.45
N SER A 158 0.53 12.36 11.76
CA SER A 158 1.60 12.01 12.71
C SER A 158 1.80 10.49 12.64
N PRO A 159 2.93 9.99 12.13
CA PRO A 159 3.12 8.55 11.98
C PRO A 159 3.35 7.87 13.35
N GLU A 160 2.47 6.94 13.72
CA GLU A 160 2.53 6.21 14.99
C GLU A 160 2.53 4.70 14.77
N THR A 161 1.82 4.25 13.72
CA THR A 161 1.60 2.81 13.51
C THR A 161 1.94 2.40 12.08
N VAL A 162 2.30 1.12 11.92
CA VAL A 162 2.52 0.49 10.62
C VAL A 162 1.81 -0.85 10.54
N GLY A 163 1.25 -1.12 9.38
CA GLY A 163 0.71 -2.43 9.03
C GLY A 163 1.08 -2.81 7.62
N ALA A 164 1.11 -4.09 7.34
CA ALA A 164 1.39 -4.61 6.00
C ALA A 164 0.47 -5.77 5.65
N ALA A 165 0.26 -5.95 4.34
CA ALA A 165 -0.33 -7.15 3.77
C ALA A 165 0.56 -7.63 2.63
N VAL A 166 0.91 -8.90 2.64
CA VAL A 166 1.83 -9.51 1.70
C VAL A 166 1.24 -10.78 1.10
N THR A 167 1.47 -10.97 -0.18
CA THR A 167 1.18 -12.23 -0.87
C THR A 167 2.26 -12.60 -1.85
N VAL A 168 2.34 -13.87 -2.19
CA VAL A 168 3.23 -14.40 -3.22
C VAL A 168 2.40 -14.93 -4.38
N LYS A 169 2.76 -14.53 -5.58
CA LYS A 169 2.12 -15.00 -6.81
C LYS A 169 3.13 -14.99 -7.96
N ASP A 170 3.22 -16.08 -8.70
CA ASP A 170 4.04 -16.22 -9.90
C ASP A 170 5.52 -15.82 -9.69
N GLY A 171 6.12 -16.17 -8.54
CA GLY A 171 7.49 -15.85 -8.18
C GLY A 171 7.75 -14.39 -7.81
N TYR A 172 6.67 -13.64 -7.56
CA TYR A 172 6.73 -12.27 -7.06
C TYR A 172 6.06 -12.14 -5.70
N VAL A 173 6.67 -11.33 -4.85
CA VAL A 173 6.13 -10.90 -3.56
C VAL A 173 5.52 -9.53 -3.73
N TYR A 174 4.23 -9.43 -3.52
CA TYR A 174 3.48 -8.17 -3.55
C TYR A 174 3.26 -7.69 -2.13
N ILE A 175 3.58 -6.43 -1.90
CA ILE A 175 3.45 -5.79 -0.60
C ILE A 175 2.56 -4.57 -0.72
N VAL A 176 1.66 -4.44 0.24
CA VAL A 176 1.04 -3.19 0.63
C VAL A 176 1.45 -2.93 2.06
N TYR A 177 2.05 -1.79 2.37
CA TYR A 177 2.17 -1.32 3.74
C TYR A 177 1.53 0.06 3.88
N ILE A 178 1.05 0.34 5.08
CA ILE A 178 0.44 1.62 5.43
C ILE A 178 1.13 2.14 6.69
N ILE A 179 1.55 3.41 6.65
CA ILE A 179 1.96 4.16 7.83
C ILE A 179 0.79 5.06 8.22
N ALA A 180 0.35 4.98 9.47
CA ALA A 180 -0.84 5.64 9.96
C ALA A 180 -0.64 6.27 11.34
N ASN A 181 -1.59 7.14 11.73
CA ASN A 181 -1.71 7.64 13.10
C ASN A 181 -2.32 6.63 14.05
#